data_ea3fd41b333dfa0b58dbf60c0842e5cf
#
_entry.id   ea3fd41b333dfa0b58dbf60c0842e5cf
#
_cell.length_a   1.000
_cell.length_b   1.000
_cell.length_c   1.000
_cell.angle_alpha   90.00
_cell.angle_beta   90.00
_cell.angle_gamma   90.00
#
_symmetry.space_group_name_H-M   'P 1'
#
loop_
_entity.id
_entity.type
_entity.pdbx_description
1 polymer ?
#
loop_
_entity_poly.entity_id
_entity_poly.type
_entity_poly.pdbx_seq_one_letter_code
_entity_poly.pdbx_strand_id
1 'polypeptide(L)'
;MSNGDILSERALRAECSYEITGVRECLQEKQRASEANLKHAEKQAGASLDKWDEDPRYVKAAKARLVASRKPFIEYREAQCAFASSLGGGAIGNALEEQRLACVAELNNTRAEQLREAVSDLPVK
;
A
#
# COMPACT_ATOMS: atom_id res chain seq x y z
N MET A 1 -8.10 7.15 12.25
CA MET A 1 -7.47 5.84 12.46
C MET A 1 -5.98 6.00 12.57
N SER A 2 -5.41 5.37 13.55
CA SER A 2 -3.97 5.44 13.73
C SER A 2 -3.27 4.47 12.77
N ASN A 3 -1.98 4.73 12.52
CA ASN A 3 -1.15 3.85 11.72
C ASN A 3 -0.97 2.45 12.35
N GLY A 4 -1.39 2.29 13.62
CA GLY A 4 -1.32 1.02 14.32
C GLY A 4 -2.21 -0.06 13.73
N ASP A 5 -3.16 0.33 12.85
CA ASP A 5 -4.05 -0.63 12.22
C ASP A 5 -3.45 -1.32 10.99
N ILE A 6 -2.33 -0.81 10.50
CA ILE A 6 -1.65 -1.41 9.34
C ILE A 6 -0.79 -2.57 9.84
N LEU A 7 -1.10 -3.76 9.33
CA LEU A 7 -0.33 -4.94 9.71
C LEU A 7 0.98 -4.99 8.93
N SER A 8 2.06 -5.27 9.66
CA SER A 8 3.37 -5.47 9.07
C SER A 8 3.39 -6.75 8.24
N GLU A 9 4.42 -6.90 7.41
CA GLU A 9 4.66 -8.11 6.64
C GLU A 9 4.70 -9.33 7.56
N ARG A 10 5.40 -9.23 8.69
CA ARG A 10 5.50 -10.31 9.66
C ARG A 10 4.15 -10.64 10.29
N ALA A 11 3.37 -9.62 10.65
CA ALA A 11 2.05 -9.81 11.26
C ALA A 11 1.08 -10.44 10.26
N LEU A 12 1.13 -10.06 8.99
CA LEU A 12 0.31 -10.66 7.95
C LEU A 12 0.62 -12.14 7.77
N ARG A 13 1.90 -12.50 7.75
CA ARG A 13 2.29 -13.91 7.65
C ARG A 13 1.82 -14.69 8.86
N ALA A 14 1.93 -14.10 10.05
CA ALA A 14 1.46 -14.76 11.29
C ALA A 14 -0.04 -14.99 11.25
N GLU A 15 -0.80 -13.99 10.80
CA GLU A 15 -2.26 -14.10 10.69
C GLU A 15 -2.68 -15.20 9.73
N CYS A 16 -1.98 -15.33 8.61
CA CYS A 16 -2.30 -16.33 7.59
C CYS A 16 -1.78 -17.74 7.95
N SER A 17 -0.90 -17.88 8.93
CA SER A 17 -0.25 -19.15 9.21
C SER A 17 -1.20 -20.25 9.71
N TYR A 18 -2.40 -19.86 10.15
CA TYR A 18 -3.40 -20.78 10.67
C TYR A 18 -4.55 -21.04 9.69
N GLU A 19 -4.45 -20.54 8.47
CA GLU A 19 -5.54 -20.66 7.50
C GLU A 19 -5.64 -22.08 6.94
N ILE A 20 -6.86 -22.63 6.96
CA ILE A 20 -7.14 -23.98 6.47
C ILE A 20 -6.99 -24.04 4.96
N THR A 21 -7.34 -22.95 4.26
CA THR A 21 -7.28 -22.89 2.79
C THR A 21 -5.87 -22.73 2.26
N GLY A 22 -4.91 -22.48 3.16
CA GLY A 22 -3.51 -22.35 2.81
C GLY A 22 -2.97 -20.95 3.04
N VAL A 23 -1.70 -20.89 3.45
CA VAL A 23 -1.02 -19.63 3.75
C VAL A 23 -0.91 -18.75 2.52
N ARG A 24 -0.53 -19.34 1.39
CA ARG A 24 -0.33 -18.59 0.15
C ARG A 24 -1.61 -17.93 -0.32
N GLU A 25 -2.71 -18.68 -0.33
CA GLU A 25 -4.02 -18.16 -0.75
C GLU A 25 -4.48 -17.04 0.17
N CYS A 26 -4.25 -17.18 1.47
CA CYS A 26 -4.56 -16.13 2.45
C CYS A 26 -3.76 -14.86 2.13
N LEU A 27 -2.47 -14.98 1.87
CA LEU A 27 -1.61 -13.83 1.56
C LEU A 27 -1.92 -13.21 0.21
N GLN A 28 -2.31 -14.03 -0.79
CA GLN A 28 -2.77 -13.50 -2.06
C GLN A 28 -4.02 -12.63 -1.89
N GLU A 29 -4.93 -13.05 -1.01
CA GLU A 29 -6.12 -12.28 -0.69
C GLU A 29 -5.77 -10.96 0.00
N LYS A 30 -4.83 -11.00 0.96
CA LYS A 30 -4.34 -9.80 1.63
C LYS A 30 -3.72 -8.82 0.64
N GLN A 31 -2.95 -9.34 -0.30
CA GLN A 31 -2.32 -8.50 -1.31
C GLN A 31 -3.36 -7.86 -2.23
N ARG A 32 -4.37 -8.63 -2.67
CA ARG A 32 -5.45 -8.07 -3.50
C ARG A 32 -6.23 -7.00 -2.75
N ALA A 33 -6.55 -7.24 -1.48
CA ALA A 33 -7.25 -6.27 -0.65
C ALA A 33 -6.42 -4.98 -0.50
N SER A 34 -5.10 -5.10 -0.35
CA SER A 34 -4.23 -3.94 -0.23
C SER A 34 -4.16 -3.14 -1.52
N GLU A 35 -4.21 -3.78 -2.67
CA GLU A 35 -4.24 -3.07 -3.95
C GLU A 35 -5.54 -2.30 -4.12
N ALA A 36 -6.67 -2.91 -3.74
CA ALA A 36 -7.95 -2.22 -3.78
C ALA A 36 -7.96 -1.03 -2.82
N ASN A 37 -7.39 -1.20 -1.63
CA ASN A 37 -7.27 -0.13 -0.64
C ASN A 37 -6.43 1.03 -1.19
N LEU A 38 -5.31 0.74 -1.83
CA LEU A 38 -4.45 1.77 -2.40
C LEU A 38 -5.16 2.53 -3.53
N LYS A 39 -5.82 1.82 -4.44
CA LYS A 39 -6.58 2.46 -5.51
C LYS A 39 -7.67 3.37 -4.96
N HIS A 40 -8.36 2.91 -3.92
CA HIS A 40 -9.41 3.71 -3.28
C HIS A 40 -8.81 4.97 -2.64
N ALA A 41 -7.67 4.84 -1.97
CA ALA A 41 -7.00 5.97 -1.35
C ALA A 41 -6.53 7.00 -2.39
N GLU A 42 -6.01 6.53 -3.53
CA GLU A 42 -5.63 7.42 -4.64
C GLU A 42 -6.83 8.21 -5.15
N LYS A 43 -7.97 7.54 -5.30
CA LYS A 43 -9.20 8.17 -5.75
C LYS A 43 -9.71 9.19 -4.75
N GLN A 44 -9.69 8.83 -3.46
CA GLN A 44 -10.09 9.74 -2.38
C GLN A 44 -9.20 10.98 -2.32
N ALA A 45 -7.90 10.79 -2.49
CA ALA A 45 -6.96 11.91 -2.48
C ALA A 45 -7.25 12.87 -3.64
N GLY A 46 -7.48 12.34 -4.83
CA GLY A 46 -7.86 13.16 -5.98
C GLY A 46 -9.15 13.94 -5.74
N ALA A 47 -10.15 13.27 -5.16
CA ALA A 47 -11.42 13.93 -4.84
C ALA A 47 -11.25 15.02 -3.78
N SER A 48 -10.39 14.80 -2.78
CA SER A 48 -10.09 15.82 -1.77
C SER A 48 -9.43 17.04 -2.39
N LEU A 49 -8.54 16.83 -3.36
CA LEU A 49 -7.88 17.94 -4.04
C LEU A 49 -8.89 18.77 -4.86
N ASP A 50 -9.93 18.12 -5.40
CA ASP A 50 -10.97 18.84 -6.14
C ASP A 50 -11.79 19.77 -5.23
N LYS A 51 -11.81 19.48 -3.92
CA LYS A 51 -12.55 20.27 -2.93
C LYS A 51 -11.65 21.23 -2.15
N TRP A 52 -10.37 21.20 -2.42
CA TRP A 52 -9.39 22.02 -1.71
C TRP A 52 -9.60 23.50 -2.02
N ASP A 53 -9.67 24.33 -0.96
CA ASP A 53 -9.84 25.78 -1.08
C ASP A 53 -8.50 26.44 -1.40
N GLU A 54 -8.09 26.32 -2.65
CA GLU A 54 -6.82 26.86 -3.10
C GLU A 54 -6.96 27.29 -4.57
N ASP A 55 -6.02 28.12 -5.02
CA ASP A 55 -5.94 28.54 -6.42
C ASP A 55 -5.91 27.31 -7.33
N PRO A 56 -6.71 27.31 -8.41
CA PRO A 56 -6.75 26.16 -9.32
C PRO A 56 -5.40 25.72 -9.87
N ARG A 57 -4.42 26.64 -9.97
CA ARG A 57 -3.06 26.30 -10.42
C ARG A 57 -2.42 25.28 -9.48
N TYR A 58 -2.59 25.49 -8.17
CA TYR A 58 -1.99 24.62 -7.16
C TYR A 58 -2.76 23.30 -7.03
N VAL A 59 -4.07 23.35 -7.19
CA VAL A 59 -4.88 22.14 -7.24
C VAL A 59 -4.44 21.25 -8.40
N LYS A 60 -4.32 21.82 -9.58
CA LYS A 60 -3.89 21.09 -10.78
C LYS A 60 -2.49 20.51 -10.61
N ALA A 61 -1.56 21.32 -10.07
CA ALA A 61 -0.20 20.86 -9.84
C ALA A 61 -0.15 19.70 -8.85
N ALA A 62 -0.92 19.77 -7.75
CA ALA A 62 -0.97 18.71 -6.75
C ALA A 62 -1.54 17.42 -7.33
N LYS A 63 -2.59 17.54 -8.16
CA LYS A 63 -3.17 16.37 -8.82
C LYS A 63 -2.16 15.70 -9.77
N ALA A 64 -1.40 16.51 -10.49
CA ALA A 64 -0.35 15.98 -11.37
C ALA A 64 0.75 15.27 -10.58
N ARG A 65 1.13 15.82 -9.42
CA ARG A 65 2.12 15.18 -8.54
C ARG A 65 1.60 13.87 -7.96
N LEU A 66 0.32 13.81 -7.61
CA LEU A 66 -0.29 12.60 -7.11
C LEU A 66 -0.18 11.48 -8.15
N VAL A 67 -0.55 11.78 -9.39
CA VAL A 67 -0.45 10.81 -10.49
C VAL A 67 1.01 10.41 -10.72
N ALA A 68 1.92 11.38 -10.77
CA ALA A 68 3.34 11.13 -11.02
C ALA A 68 4.01 10.31 -9.91
N SER A 69 3.46 10.31 -8.69
CA SER A 69 4.05 9.59 -7.57
C SER A 69 3.79 8.07 -7.62
N ARG A 70 2.87 7.64 -8.47
CA ARG A 70 2.45 6.22 -8.51
C ARG A 70 3.57 5.32 -9.02
N LYS A 71 4.18 5.65 -10.14
CA LYS A 71 5.21 4.81 -10.76
C LYS A 71 6.44 4.63 -9.86
N PRO A 72 7.02 5.70 -9.30
CA PRO A 72 8.14 5.54 -8.35
C PRO A 72 7.78 4.71 -7.14
N PHE A 73 6.55 4.82 -6.64
CA PHE A 73 6.12 3.99 -5.53
C PHE A 73 6.12 2.51 -5.91
N ILE A 74 5.56 2.17 -7.08
CA ILE A 74 5.53 0.77 -7.54
C ILE A 74 6.95 0.25 -7.71
N GLU A 75 7.84 1.04 -8.28
CA GLU A 75 9.25 0.65 -8.45
C GLU A 75 9.93 0.41 -7.11
N TYR A 76 9.72 1.32 -6.15
CA TYR A 76 10.24 1.15 -4.80
C TYR A 76 9.67 -0.11 -4.14
N ARG A 77 8.35 -0.31 -4.21
CA ARG A 77 7.68 -1.45 -3.61
C ARG A 77 8.25 -2.77 -4.13
N GLU A 78 8.41 -2.87 -5.44
CA GLU A 78 8.92 -4.11 -6.04
C GLU A 78 10.38 -4.36 -5.66
N ALA A 79 11.20 -3.31 -5.65
CA ALA A 79 12.61 -3.44 -5.26
C ALA A 79 12.74 -3.79 -3.77
N GLN A 80 11.97 -3.12 -2.92
CA GLN A 80 12.02 -3.35 -1.48
C GLN A 80 11.57 -4.77 -1.14
N CYS A 81 10.49 -5.23 -1.77
CA CYS A 81 9.96 -6.56 -1.47
C CYS A 81 10.83 -7.67 -2.07
N ALA A 82 11.51 -7.41 -3.18
CA ALA A 82 12.51 -8.34 -3.70
C ALA A 82 13.68 -8.47 -2.73
N PHE A 83 14.15 -7.35 -2.18
CA PHE A 83 15.19 -7.38 -1.17
C PHE A 83 14.75 -8.16 0.08
N ALA A 84 13.56 -7.83 0.61
CA ALA A 84 13.04 -8.48 1.81
C ALA A 84 12.91 -10.00 1.59
N SER A 85 12.40 -10.40 0.44
CA SER A 85 12.25 -11.81 0.07
C SER A 85 13.60 -12.52 -0.01
N SER A 86 14.65 -11.81 -0.47
CA SER A 86 15.99 -12.40 -0.62
C SER A 86 16.59 -12.80 0.73
N LEU A 87 16.09 -12.22 1.82
CA LEU A 87 16.58 -12.54 3.17
C LEU A 87 16.14 -13.93 3.63
N GLY A 88 15.28 -14.60 2.88
CA GLY A 88 14.96 -16.01 3.09
C GLY A 88 16.10 -16.94 2.67
N GLY A 89 17.10 -16.42 1.96
CA GLY A 89 18.30 -17.15 1.57
C GLY A 89 17.96 -18.34 0.69
N GLY A 90 18.38 -19.53 1.12
CA GLY A 90 18.16 -20.76 0.40
C GLY A 90 16.85 -21.47 0.70
N ALA A 91 15.88 -20.79 1.33
CA ALA A 91 14.58 -21.40 1.62
C ALA A 91 13.92 -21.87 0.34
N ILE A 92 13.22 -23.00 0.41
CA ILE A 92 12.55 -23.61 -0.73
C ILE A 92 11.03 -23.58 -0.52
N GLY A 93 10.29 -23.92 -1.56
CA GLY A 93 8.84 -23.95 -1.53
C GLY A 93 8.26 -22.55 -1.72
N ASN A 94 7.16 -22.26 -1.01
CA ASN A 94 6.42 -21.02 -1.16
C ASN A 94 6.87 -19.89 -0.22
N ALA A 95 7.88 -20.13 0.62
CA ALA A 95 8.24 -19.20 1.68
C ALA A 95 8.63 -17.82 1.14
N LEU A 96 9.43 -17.77 0.06
CA LEU A 96 9.87 -16.49 -0.52
C LEU A 96 8.70 -15.74 -1.15
N GLU A 97 7.83 -16.44 -1.84
CA GLU A 97 6.64 -15.83 -2.46
C GLU A 97 5.67 -15.33 -1.40
N GLU A 98 5.46 -16.10 -0.32
CA GLU A 98 4.61 -15.69 0.77
C GLU A 98 5.13 -14.41 1.44
N GLN A 99 6.44 -14.32 1.63
CA GLN A 99 7.06 -13.13 2.18
C GLN A 99 6.89 -11.93 1.25
N ARG A 100 7.04 -12.15 -0.05
CA ARG A 100 6.86 -11.09 -1.04
C ARG A 100 5.42 -10.56 -1.04
N LEU A 101 4.43 -11.46 -1.02
CA LEU A 101 3.02 -11.09 -0.99
C LEU A 101 2.70 -10.24 0.24
N ALA A 102 3.18 -10.67 1.41
CA ALA A 102 2.95 -9.94 2.65
C ALA A 102 3.63 -8.56 2.63
N CYS A 103 4.84 -8.49 2.08
CA CYS A 103 5.58 -7.24 1.95
C CYS A 103 4.83 -6.25 1.05
N VAL A 104 4.35 -6.70 -0.11
CA VAL A 104 3.59 -5.86 -1.03
C VAL A 104 2.32 -5.34 -0.34
N ALA A 105 1.61 -6.20 0.40
CA ALA A 105 0.40 -5.80 1.11
C ALA A 105 0.69 -4.73 2.15
N GLU A 106 1.74 -4.88 2.93
CA GLU A 106 2.12 -3.87 3.92
C GLU A 106 2.41 -2.52 3.26
N LEU A 107 3.21 -2.51 2.20
CA LEU A 107 3.60 -1.25 1.56
C LEU A 107 2.41 -0.58 0.87
N ASN A 108 1.52 -1.35 0.24
CA ASN A 108 0.31 -0.79 -0.35
C ASN A 108 -0.57 -0.12 0.72
N ASN A 109 -0.77 -0.79 1.84
CA ASN A 109 -1.61 -0.25 2.92
C ASN A 109 -0.96 0.97 3.57
N THR A 110 0.36 0.97 3.73
CA THR A 110 1.10 2.10 4.26
C THR A 110 0.97 3.31 3.33
N ARG A 111 1.11 3.09 2.02
CA ARG A 111 0.96 4.16 1.04
C ARG A 111 -0.45 4.73 1.04
N ALA A 112 -1.46 3.85 1.13
CA ALA A 112 -2.86 4.28 1.19
C ALA A 112 -3.09 5.21 2.38
N GLU A 113 -2.56 4.86 3.55
CA GLU A 113 -2.70 5.68 4.74
C GLU A 113 -1.97 7.01 4.59
N GLN A 114 -0.76 7.00 4.01
CA GLN A 114 -0.02 8.23 3.75
C GLN A 114 -0.80 9.18 2.85
N LEU A 115 -1.46 8.66 1.82
CA LEU A 115 -2.27 9.48 0.92
C LEU A 115 -3.46 10.09 1.64
N ARG A 116 -4.14 9.32 2.48
CA ARG A 116 -5.28 9.82 3.26
C ARG A 116 -4.86 10.90 4.25
N GLU A 117 -3.76 10.69 4.93
CA GLU A 117 -3.24 11.65 5.88
C GLU A 117 -2.81 12.95 5.20
N ALA A 118 -2.18 12.82 4.03
CA ALA A 118 -1.67 14.00 3.31
C ALA A 118 -2.78 14.99 2.97
N VAL A 119 -3.99 14.52 2.70
CA VAL A 119 -5.11 15.39 2.30
C VAL A 119 -6.10 15.65 3.43
N SER A 120 -5.90 15.05 4.60
CA SER A 120 -6.88 15.08 5.69
C SER A 120 -7.14 16.48 6.26
N ASP A 121 -6.12 17.34 6.22
CA ASP A 121 -6.20 18.69 6.82
C ASP A 121 -6.39 19.80 5.78
N LEU A 122 -6.65 19.46 4.52
CA LEU A 122 -6.81 20.47 3.49
C LEU A 122 -8.09 21.27 3.71
N PRO A 123 -8.03 22.62 3.70
CA PRO A 123 -9.24 23.43 3.82
C PRO A 123 -10.19 23.16 2.66
N VAL A 124 -11.46 22.97 2.98
CA VAL A 124 -12.51 22.69 2.00
C VAL A 124 -13.17 23.99 1.57
N LYS A 125 -13.29 24.21 0.28
CA LYS A 125 -13.97 25.39 -0.27
C LYS A 125 -15.49 25.30 -0.12
#